data_926c2164843079dda3409d16083a4022
#
_entry.id   926c2164843079dda3409d16083a4022
#
_cell.length_a   1.000
_cell.length_b   1.000
_cell.length_c   1.000
_cell.angle_alpha   90.00
_cell.angle_beta   90.00
_cell.angle_gamma   90.00
#
_symmetry.space_group_name_H-M   'P 1'
#
loop_
_entity.id
_entity.type
_entity.pdbx_description
1 polymer ?
#
loop_
_entity_poly.entity_id
_entity_poly.type
_entity_poly.pdbx_seq_one_letter_code
_entity_poly.pdbx_strand_id
1 'polypeptide(L)'
;SGIGMSKEFCSRIFQPFEQESPETARNNVGSGLGLSIVYNLVQLMGGTIEVESEKHKGAVFTVIIPLRLVEDDEQKERQRKQQELLNGLAVLVVDDDPAVGGQCIEILKDAGANPVWVDSGFKALEEVRHRLGQGTYYDIALIDWQMPDMDGVETARQIRSLVGPDTTIIMISAYDWDFIEEDARKAGVDCFIPKPLFRNSLFGAFAGAVKDRKSV
;
A
#
# COMPACT_ATOMS: atom_id res chain seq x y z
N SER A 1 -7.35 -2.70 25.39
CA SER A 1 -7.80 -3.97 25.99
C SER A 1 -6.81 -5.09 25.63
N GLY A 2 -6.25 -5.76 26.62
CA GLY A 2 -5.27 -6.84 26.45
C GLY A 2 -4.88 -7.45 27.79
N ILE A 3 -4.02 -8.50 27.75
CA ILE A 3 -3.59 -9.21 28.96
C ILE A 3 -2.74 -8.33 29.91
N GLY A 4 -2.16 -7.27 29.40
CA GLY A 4 -1.24 -6.42 30.12
C GLY A 4 0.04 -7.15 30.56
N MET A 5 0.93 -6.45 31.24
CA MET A 5 2.24 -6.92 31.68
C MET A 5 2.53 -6.53 33.11
N SER A 6 3.42 -7.30 33.78
CA SER A 6 3.90 -6.96 35.11
C SER A 6 4.87 -5.77 35.07
N LYS A 7 4.96 -5.02 36.16
CA LYS A 7 5.91 -3.90 36.27
C LYS A 7 7.36 -4.35 36.13
N GLU A 8 7.69 -5.54 36.61
CA GLU A 8 9.02 -6.13 36.47
C GLU A 8 9.35 -6.44 35.03
N PHE A 9 8.39 -6.95 34.25
CA PHE A 9 8.57 -7.25 32.83
C PHE A 9 8.68 -5.96 32.00
N CYS A 10 7.90 -4.93 32.31
CA CYS A 10 7.99 -3.62 31.64
C CYS A 10 9.40 -3.02 31.70
N SER A 11 10.16 -3.24 32.77
CA SER A 11 11.52 -2.69 32.90
C SER A 11 12.56 -3.35 31.98
N ARG A 12 12.27 -4.52 31.43
CA ARG A 12 13.18 -5.29 30.58
C ARG A 12 12.60 -5.71 29.23
N ILE A 13 11.38 -5.29 28.91
CA ILE A 13 10.67 -5.69 27.69
C ILE A 13 11.43 -5.34 26.39
N PHE A 14 12.34 -4.37 26.44
CA PHE A 14 13.17 -3.97 25.30
C PHE A 14 14.50 -4.74 25.22
N GLN A 15 14.78 -5.66 26.14
CA GLN A 15 15.97 -6.51 26.07
C GLN A 15 15.72 -7.67 25.08
N PRO A 16 16.75 -8.13 24.35
CA PRO A 16 16.61 -9.25 23.42
C PRO A 16 16.21 -10.54 24.16
N PHE A 17 15.34 -11.34 23.51
CA PHE A 17 14.87 -12.65 23.97
C PHE A 17 13.99 -12.62 25.22
N GLU A 18 13.55 -11.47 25.71
CA GLU A 18 12.68 -11.38 26.87
C GLU A 18 11.23 -11.78 26.53
N GLN A 19 10.63 -12.58 27.40
CA GLN A 19 9.23 -13.01 27.35
C GLN A 19 8.68 -13.11 28.78
N GLU A 20 7.41 -12.70 29.01
CA GLU A 20 6.86 -12.60 30.36
C GLU A 20 6.66 -13.97 31.05
N SER A 21 6.29 -15.02 30.30
CA SER A 21 6.14 -16.36 30.85
C SER A 21 6.38 -17.47 29.82
N PRO A 22 6.84 -18.67 30.26
CA PRO A 22 6.99 -19.84 29.40
C PRO A 22 5.66 -20.38 28.83
N GLU A 23 4.52 -20.09 29.48
CA GLU A 23 3.19 -20.49 29.03
C GLU A 23 2.70 -19.63 27.85
N THR A 24 3.02 -18.34 27.85
CA THR A 24 2.76 -17.45 26.72
C THR A 24 3.63 -17.79 25.51
N ALA A 25 4.85 -18.29 25.76
CA ALA A 25 5.78 -18.76 24.74
C ALA A 25 5.31 -20.04 24.01
N ARG A 26 4.49 -20.88 24.63
CA ARG A 26 3.97 -22.11 24.02
C ARG A 26 2.81 -21.86 23.04
N ASN A 27 2.04 -20.80 23.25
CA ASN A 27 0.86 -20.49 22.45
C ASN A 27 1.11 -19.41 21.38
N ASN A 28 2.17 -18.59 21.54
CA ASN A 28 2.58 -17.57 20.56
C ASN A 28 4.06 -17.72 20.27
N VAL A 29 4.39 -18.25 19.10
CA VAL A 29 5.78 -18.45 18.63
C VAL A 29 6.39 -17.08 18.31
N GLY A 30 6.89 -16.38 19.33
CA GLY A 30 7.66 -15.14 19.17
C GLY A 30 9.09 -15.34 19.61
N SER A 31 10.07 -14.83 18.86
CA SER A 31 11.50 -14.94 19.19
C SER A 31 11.95 -14.04 20.36
N GLY A 32 11.08 -13.14 20.85
CA GLY A 32 11.45 -12.12 21.84
C GLY A 32 12.38 -11.02 21.30
N LEU A 33 12.56 -10.95 19.96
CA LEU A 33 13.45 -9.97 19.33
C LEU A 33 12.69 -8.72 18.84
N GLY A 34 11.38 -8.78 18.61
CA GLY A 34 10.63 -7.70 17.97
C GLY A 34 10.76 -6.36 18.68
N LEU A 35 10.52 -6.32 19.99
CA LEU A 35 10.58 -5.07 20.75
C LEU A 35 12.01 -4.52 20.94
N SER A 36 13.00 -5.38 21.01
CA SER A 36 14.41 -4.94 21.06
C SER A 36 14.85 -4.33 19.72
N ILE A 37 14.36 -4.85 18.59
CA ILE A 37 14.59 -4.27 17.25
C ILE A 37 13.92 -2.90 17.16
N VAL A 38 12.65 -2.80 17.58
CA VAL A 38 11.91 -1.52 17.59
C VAL A 38 12.63 -0.49 18.45
N TYR A 39 13.07 -0.87 19.66
CA TYR A 39 13.84 0.00 20.54
C TYR A 39 15.09 0.54 19.86
N ASN A 40 15.89 -0.33 19.25
CA ASN A 40 17.12 0.06 18.57
C ASN A 40 16.84 0.98 17.36
N LEU A 41 15.80 0.72 16.58
CA LEU A 41 15.39 1.57 15.47
C LEU A 41 14.98 2.97 15.95
N VAL A 42 14.17 3.05 17.01
CA VAL A 42 13.75 4.32 17.60
C VAL A 42 14.96 5.11 18.10
N GLN A 43 15.93 4.45 18.78
CA GLN A 43 17.17 5.09 19.23
C GLN A 43 18.02 5.60 18.06
N LEU A 44 18.17 4.80 16.98
CA LEU A 44 18.88 5.22 15.76
C LEU A 44 18.24 6.44 15.07
N MET A 45 16.92 6.58 15.20
CA MET A 45 16.17 7.75 14.72
C MET A 45 16.24 8.95 15.69
N GLY A 46 16.98 8.83 16.81
CA GLY A 46 17.09 9.88 17.83
C GLY A 46 15.81 10.05 18.66
N GLY A 47 14.94 9.06 18.67
CA GLY A 47 13.66 9.07 19.37
C GLY A 47 13.71 8.39 20.73
N THR A 48 12.56 8.32 21.39
CA THR A 48 12.33 7.60 22.65
C THR A 48 11.11 6.70 22.54
N ILE A 49 11.12 5.58 23.28
CA ILE A 49 9.99 4.67 23.42
C ILE A 49 9.74 4.39 24.90
N GLU A 50 8.49 4.49 25.30
CA GLU A 50 8.02 4.24 26.66
C GLU A 50 6.89 3.22 26.63
N VAL A 51 6.72 2.48 27.75
CA VAL A 51 5.64 1.52 27.93
C VAL A 51 4.94 1.73 29.26
N GLU A 52 3.62 1.82 29.23
CA GLU A 52 2.76 1.77 30.41
C GLU A 52 1.87 0.54 30.31
N SER A 53 1.90 -0.33 31.33
CA SER A 53 1.09 -1.55 31.33
C SER A 53 0.69 -1.97 32.72
N GLU A 54 -0.50 -2.56 32.81
CA GLU A 54 -1.01 -3.17 34.04
C GLU A 54 -1.68 -4.50 33.67
N LYS A 55 -1.39 -5.56 34.44
CA LYS A 55 -1.97 -6.88 34.22
C LYS A 55 -3.51 -6.80 34.13
N HIS A 56 -4.05 -7.46 33.13
CA HIS A 56 -5.49 -7.50 32.79
C HIS A 56 -6.11 -6.18 32.32
N LYS A 57 -5.33 -5.09 32.17
CA LYS A 57 -5.81 -3.80 31.64
C LYS A 57 -5.25 -3.48 30.26
N GLY A 58 -4.17 -4.17 29.84
CA GLY A 58 -3.53 -3.94 28.57
C GLY A 58 -2.21 -3.18 28.67
N ALA A 59 -1.69 -2.72 27.54
CA ALA A 59 -0.44 -1.96 27.44
C ALA A 59 -0.59 -0.80 26.47
N VAL A 60 0.08 0.30 26.77
CA VAL A 60 0.24 1.48 25.91
C VAL A 60 1.72 1.65 25.64
N PHE A 61 2.09 1.71 24.37
CA PHE A 61 3.44 2.04 23.92
C PHE A 61 3.42 3.44 23.33
N THR A 62 4.29 4.31 23.82
CA THR A 62 4.46 5.68 23.31
C THR A 62 5.80 5.79 22.64
N VAL A 63 5.81 6.12 21.34
CA VAL A 63 7.03 6.32 20.54
C VAL A 63 7.08 7.79 20.13
N ILE A 64 8.19 8.47 20.43
CA ILE A 64 8.44 9.86 20.06
C ILE A 64 9.68 9.89 19.18
N ILE A 65 9.52 10.35 17.93
CA ILE A 65 10.61 10.45 16.96
C ILE A 65 10.73 11.90 16.50
N PRO A 66 11.92 12.53 16.63
CA PRO A 66 12.15 13.86 16.08
C PRO A 66 12.21 13.80 14.55
N LEU A 67 11.30 14.48 13.88
CA LEU A 67 11.28 14.56 12.42
C LEU A 67 11.60 15.99 11.99
N ARG A 68 12.47 16.13 10.97
CA ARG A 68 12.69 17.44 10.33
C ARG A 68 11.51 17.76 9.45
N LEU A 69 10.85 18.88 9.68
CA LEU A 69 9.85 19.40 8.77
C LEU A 69 10.52 19.78 7.45
N VAL A 70 9.95 19.33 6.32
CA VAL A 70 10.32 19.82 5.01
C VAL A 70 9.71 21.21 4.88
N GLU A 71 10.48 22.19 4.37
CA GLU A 71 9.97 23.55 4.17
C GLU A 71 8.72 23.52 3.26
N ASP A 72 7.73 24.31 3.62
CA ASP A 72 6.40 24.35 3.00
C ASP A 72 6.45 24.52 1.46
N ASP A 73 7.45 25.20 0.95
CA ASP A 73 7.58 25.49 -0.49
C ASP A 73 7.97 24.26 -1.32
N GLU A 74 8.86 23.38 -0.83
CA GLU A 74 9.19 22.13 -1.53
C GLU A 74 8.01 21.16 -1.54
N GLN A 75 7.25 21.10 -0.44
CA GLN A 75 6.09 20.24 -0.34
C GLN A 75 4.95 20.71 -1.24
N LYS A 76 4.72 22.02 -1.29
CA LYS A 76 3.75 22.65 -2.22
C LYS A 76 4.13 22.41 -3.68
N GLU A 77 5.40 22.56 -4.02
CA GLU A 77 5.88 22.31 -5.39
C GLU A 77 5.72 20.84 -5.80
N ARG A 78 6.01 19.89 -4.90
CA ARG A 78 5.76 18.45 -5.14
C ARG A 78 4.28 18.14 -5.31
N GLN A 79 3.42 18.71 -4.46
CA GLN A 79 1.97 18.54 -4.56
C GLN A 79 1.44 19.12 -5.87
N ARG A 80 1.91 20.29 -6.26
CA ARG A 80 1.52 20.93 -7.54
C ARG A 80 1.91 20.07 -8.73
N LYS A 81 3.14 19.55 -8.78
CA LYS A 81 3.58 18.63 -9.83
C LYS A 81 2.77 17.34 -9.88
N GLN A 82 2.39 16.81 -8.71
CA GLN A 82 1.52 15.64 -8.61
C GLN A 82 0.11 15.93 -9.15
N GLN A 83 -0.46 17.07 -8.80
CA GLN A 83 -1.76 17.51 -9.32
C GLN A 83 -1.73 17.74 -10.84
N GLU A 84 -0.69 18.39 -11.35
CA GLU A 84 -0.52 18.61 -12.80
C GLU A 84 -0.41 17.28 -13.57
N LEU A 85 0.20 16.25 -12.96
CA LEU A 85 0.36 14.91 -13.56
C LEU A 85 -0.94 14.14 -13.65
N LEU A 86 -1.76 14.17 -12.60
CA LEU A 86 -2.95 13.32 -12.45
C LEU A 86 -4.27 14.03 -12.74
N ASN A 87 -4.23 15.33 -12.91
CA ASN A 87 -5.44 16.12 -13.08
C ASN A 87 -6.27 15.65 -14.28
N GLY A 88 -7.50 15.24 -13.99
CA GLY A 88 -8.46 14.77 -14.97
C GLY A 88 -8.28 13.32 -15.43
N LEU A 89 -7.21 12.61 -15.05
CA LEU A 89 -7.02 11.20 -15.44
C LEU A 89 -8.12 10.30 -14.88
N ALA A 90 -8.64 9.44 -15.71
CA ALA A 90 -9.58 8.39 -15.31
C ALA A 90 -8.80 7.18 -14.79
N VAL A 91 -8.99 6.81 -13.53
CA VAL A 91 -8.26 5.71 -12.88
C VAL A 91 -9.22 4.65 -12.39
N LEU A 92 -9.02 3.41 -12.82
CA LEU A 92 -9.72 2.25 -12.28
C LEU A 92 -8.87 1.64 -11.16
N VAL A 93 -9.45 1.45 -9.98
CA VAL A 93 -8.83 0.76 -8.84
C VAL A 93 -9.56 -0.55 -8.62
N VAL A 94 -8.84 -1.66 -8.61
CA VAL A 94 -9.37 -3.02 -8.44
C VAL A 94 -8.67 -3.67 -7.26
N ASP A 95 -9.37 -3.80 -6.14
CA ASP A 95 -8.84 -4.37 -4.89
C ASP A 95 -10.03 -4.88 -4.07
N ASP A 96 -9.98 -6.11 -3.59
CA ASP A 96 -11.07 -6.72 -2.82
C ASP A 96 -11.15 -6.23 -1.37
N ASP A 97 -10.12 -5.54 -0.87
CA ASP A 97 -10.13 -4.89 0.44
C ASP A 97 -10.73 -3.47 0.36
N PRO A 98 -11.92 -3.23 0.97
CA PRO A 98 -12.54 -1.91 0.96
C PRO A 98 -11.71 -0.81 1.63
N ALA A 99 -10.84 -1.17 2.59
CA ALA A 99 -9.99 -0.19 3.27
C ALA A 99 -8.88 0.30 2.33
N VAL A 100 -8.27 -0.61 1.56
CA VAL A 100 -7.25 -0.28 0.56
C VAL A 100 -7.87 0.51 -0.60
N GLY A 101 -9.01 0.03 -1.13
CA GLY A 101 -9.76 0.72 -2.19
C GLY A 101 -10.16 2.14 -1.78
N GLY A 102 -10.70 2.32 -0.57
CA GLY A 102 -11.07 3.63 -0.03
C GLY A 102 -9.88 4.58 0.10
N GLN A 103 -8.75 4.09 0.63
CA GLN A 103 -7.52 4.88 0.74
C GLN A 103 -6.98 5.31 -0.64
N CYS A 104 -6.98 4.41 -1.62
CA CYS A 104 -6.58 4.74 -2.99
C CYS A 104 -7.47 5.84 -3.59
N ILE A 105 -8.78 5.73 -3.42
CA ILE A 105 -9.73 6.74 -3.90
C ILE A 105 -9.45 8.13 -3.30
N GLU A 106 -9.22 8.22 -1.99
CA GLU A 106 -8.90 9.49 -1.33
C GLU A 106 -7.60 10.10 -1.88
N ILE A 107 -6.52 9.32 -1.93
CA ILE A 107 -5.22 9.78 -2.43
C ILE A 107 -5.32 10.29 -3.88
N LEU A 108 -6.05 9.59 -4.75
CA LEU A 108 -6.19 9.93 -6.15
C LEU A 108 -7.08 11.15 -6.38
N LYS A 109 -8.19 11.26 -5.63
CA LYS A 109 -9.06 12.45 -5.67
C LYS A 109 -8.34 13.72 -5.21
N ASP A 110 -7.59 13.63 -4.12
CA ASP A 110 -6.76 14.74 -3.62
C ASP A 110 -5.73 15.22 -4.66
N ALA A 111 -5.31 14.34 -5.54
CA ALA A 111 -4.39 14.64 -6.63
C ALA A 111 -5.08 15.11 -7.92
N GLY A 112 -6.41 15.24 -7.91
CA GLY A 112 -7.19 15.74 -9.06
C GLY A 112 -7.57 14.68 -10.09
N ALA A 113 -7.33 13.41 -9.84
CA ALA A 113 -7.78 12.30 -10.70
C ALA A 113 -9.27 11.98 -10.51
N ASN A 114 -9.83 11.22 -11.45
CA ASN A 114 -11.20 10.70 -11.42
C ASN A 114 -11.17 9.17 -11.18
N PRO A 115 -10.96 8.72 -9.94
CA PRO A 115 -10.87 7.30 -9.65
C PRO A 115 -12.25 6.66 -9.50
N VAL A 116 -12.36 5.41 -9.95
CA VAL A 116 -13.45 4.49 -9.70
C VAL A 116 -12.87 3.24 -9.05
N TRP A 117 -13.46 2.75 -7.97
CA TRP A 117 -13.07 1.53 -7.29
C TRP A 117 -14.10 0.43 -7.51
N VAL A 118 -13.61 -0.77 -7.73
CA VAL A 118 -14.38 -2.02 -7.78
C VAL A 118 -13.67 -3.10 -6.97
N ASP A 119 -14.44 -4.02 -6.40
CA ASP A 119 -13.96 -5.02 -5.43
C ASP A 119 -13.60 -6.37 -6.06
N SER A 120 -13.57 -6.50 -7.39
CA SER A 120 -13.25 -7.76 -8.05
C SER A 120 -12.88 -7.60 -9.52
N GLY A 121 -12.15 -8.57 -10.08
CA GLY A 121 -11.79 -8.61 -11.48
C GLY A 121 -13.02 -8.65 -12.41
N PHE A 122 -14.09 -9.37 -12.03
CA PHE A 122 -15.32 -9.40 -12.81
C PHE A 122 -15.97 -8.02 -12.93
N LYS A 123 -16.11 -7.29 -11.83
CA LYS A 123 -16.64 -5.92 -11.84
C LYS A 123 -15.72 -4.96 -12.60
N ALA A 124 -14.42 -5.18 -12.55
CA ALA A 124 -13.48 -4.38 -13.34
C ALA A 124 -13.73 -4.55 -14.84
N LEU A 125 -13.97 -5.76 -15.31
CA LEU A 125 -14.29 -6.02 -16.71
C LEU A 125 -15.64 -5.44 -17.14
N GLU A 126 -16.64 -5.49 -16.27
CA GLU A 126 -17.95 -4.85 -16.53
C GLU A 126 -17.80 -3.33 -16.65
N GLU A 127 -17.07 -2.72 -15.74
CA GLU A 127 -16.81 -1.27 -15.71
C GLU A 127 -16.03 -0.82 -16.94
N VAL A 128 -14.98 -1.55 -17.34
CA VAL A 128 -14.22 -1.28 -18.56
C VAL A 128 -15.10 -1.38 -19.81
N ARG A 129 -15.93 -2.43 -19.93
CA ARG A 129 -16.86 -2.57 -21.07
C ARG A 129 -17.89 -1.45 -21.10
N HIS A 130 -18.41 -1.05 -19.94
CA HIS A 130 -19.36 0.05 -19.83
C HIS A 130 -18.76 1.35 -20.37
N ARG A 131 -17.54 1.69 -19.95
CA ARG A 131 -16.82 2.87 -20.44
C ARG A 131 -16.52 2.83 -21.93
N LEU A 132 -16.07 1.70 -22.43
CA LEU A 132 -15.84 1.51 -23.88
C LEU A 132 -17.11 1.71 -24.68
N GLY A 133 -18.26 1.24 -24.16
CA GLY A 133 -19.58 1.48 -24.76
C GLY A 133 -19.98 2.96 -24.83
N GLN A 134 -19.40 3.80 -23.99
CA GLN A 134 -19.56 5.26 -23.98
C GLN A 134 -18.52 6.01 -24.86
N GLY A 135 -17.62 5.28 -25.52
CA GLY A 135 -16.53 5.86 -26.30
C GLY A 135 -15.40 6.47 -25.44
N THR A 136 -15.29 6.04 -24.18
CA THR A 136 -14.25 6.49 -23.24
C THR A 136 -13.47 5.30 -22.68
N TYR A 137 -12.31 5.54 -22.06
CA TYR A 137 -11.48 4.50 -21.45
C TYR A 137 -10.85 5.02 -20.16
N TYR A 138 -10.25 4.11 -19.39
CA TYR A 138 -9.41 4.47 -18.26
C TYR A 138 -7.98 4.75 -18.73
N ASP A 139 -7.39 5.82 -18.22
CA ASP A 139 -5.97 6.12 -18.48
C ASP A 139 -5.07 5.12 -17.75
N ILE A 140 -5.46 4.75 -16.54
CA ILE A 140 -4.72 3.86 -15.67
C ILE A 140 -5.67 2.85 -15.04
N ALA A 141 -5.27 1.57 -14.99
CA ALA A 141 -5.87 0.53 -14.19
C ALA A 141 -4.87 0.06 -13.12
N LEU A 142 -5.23 0.25 -11.85
CA LEU A 142 -4.47 -0.15 -10.68
C LEU A 142 -5.09 -1.42 -10.12
N ILE A 143 -4.40 -2.56 -10.19
CA ILE A 143 -4.99 -3.88 -9.96
C ILE A 143 -4.23 -4.61 -8.86
N ASP A 144 -4.92 -5.05 -7.80
CA ASP A 144 -4.34 -5.95 -6.83
C ASP A 144 -4.07 -7.33 -7.44
N TRP A 145 -2.91 -7.90 -7.11
CA TRP A 145 -2.55 -9.22 -7.60
C TRP A 145 -3.41 -10.31 -7.00
N GLN A 146 -3.63 -10.29 -5.68
CA GLN A 146 -4.35 -11.34 -4.96
C GLN A 146 -5.80 -10.95 -4.72
N MET A 147 -6.69 -11.42 -5.57
CA MET A 147 -8.12 -11.27 -5.39
C MET A 147 -8.82 -12.62 -5.48
N PRO A 148 -9.97 -12.81 -4.79
CA PRO A 148 -10.79 -14.01 -4.92
C PRO A 148 -11.33 -14.19 -6.35
N ASP A 149 -11.57 -15.42 -6.74
CA ASP A 149 -12.23 -15.86 -7.97
C ASP A 149 -11.48 -15.55 -9.28
N MET A 150 -11.00 -14.33 -9.48
CA MET A 150 -10.17 -13.91 -10.61
C MET A 150 -8.99 -13.08 -10.08
N ASP A 151 -7.78 -13.59 -10.23
CA ASP A 151 -6.57 -12.90 -9.80
C ASP A 151 -6.23 -11.68 -10.67
N GLY A 152 -5.27 -10.87 -10.19
CA GLY A 152 -4.89 -9.64 -10.88
C GLY A 152 -4.26 -9.88 -12.26
N VAL A 153 -3.53 -10.99 -12.45
CA VAL A 153 -2.88 -11.31 -13.74
C VAL A 153 -3.92 -11.61 -14.79
N GLU A 154 -4.92 -12.45 -14.46
CA GLU A 154 -6.01 -12.76 -15.37
C GLU A 154 -6.89 -11.53 -15.64
N THR A 155 -7.15 -10.71 -14.60
CA THR A 155 -7.87 -9.44 -14.74
C THR A 155 -7.14 -8.51 -15.71
N ALA A 156 -5.82 -8.34 -15.53
CA ALA A 156 -4.98 -7.52 -16.43
C ALA A 156 -5.00 -8.02 -17.87
N ARG A 157 -4.87 -9.33 -18.08
CA ARG A 157 -4.93 -9.96 -19.42
C ARG A 157 -6.23 -9.67 -20.13
N GLN A 158 -7.35 -9.81 -19.44
CA GLN A 158 -8.66 -9.55 -20.01
C GLN A 158 -8.90 -8.06 -20.27
N ILE A 159 -8.51 -7.17 -19.33
CA ILE A 159 -8.57 -5.72 -19.56
C ILE A 159 -7.73 -5.36 -20.79
N ARG A 160 -6.47 -5.83 -20.87
CA ARG A 160 -5.57 -5.55 -22.00
C ARG A 160 -6.15 -5.98 -23.34
N SER A 161 -6.86 -7.11 -23.39
CA SER A 161 -7.51 -7.57 -24.60
C SER A 161 -8.67 -6.67 -25.06
N LEU A 162 -9.31 -5.94 -24.12
CA LEU A 162 -10.41 -5.02 -24.40
C LEU A 162 -9.93 -3.63 -24.82
N VAL A 163 -8.90 -3.09 -24.14
CA VAL A 163 -8.49 -1.68 -24.29
C VAL A 163 -7.20 -1.49 -25.12
N GLY A 164 -6.50 -2.57 -25.48
CA GLY A 164 -5.24 -2.47 -26.18
C GLY A 164 -4.16 -1.74 -25.34
N PRO A 165 -3.24 -0.98 -25.95
CA PRO A 165 -2.15 -0.28 -25.25
C PRO A 165 -2.59 1.04 -24.61
N ASP A 166 -3.81 1.50 -24.83
CA ASP A 166 -4.23 2.85 -24.43
C ASP A 166 -4.43 3.03 -22.92
N THR A 167 -4.62 1.94 -22.17
CA THR A 167 -4.68 1.96 -20.70
C THR A 167 -3.36 1.46 -20.11
N THR A 168 -2.75 2.21 -19.21
CA THR A 168 -1.61 1.71 -18.43
C THR A 168 -2.09 0.80 -17.31
N ILE A 169 -1.61 -0.43 -17.26
CA ILE A 169 -1.96 -1.41 -16.24
C ILE A 169 -0.83 -1.49 -15.21
N ILE A 170 -1.14 -1.16 -13.96
CA ILE A 170 -0.23 -1.19 -12.83
C ILE A 170 -0.70 -2.27 -11.86
N MET A 171 0.18 -3.20 -11.52
CA MET A 171 -0.12 -4.25 -10.56
C MET A 171 0.42 -3.92 -9.17
N ILE A 172 -0.39 -4.18 -8.15
CA ILE A 172 -0.03 -4.00 -6.74
C ILE A 172 0.17 -5.37 -6.11
N SER A 173 1.24 -5.58 -5.34
CA SER A 173 1.47 -6.83 -4.62
C SER A 173 2.21 -6.64 -3.30
N ALA A 174 1.94 -7.54 -2.34
CA ALA A 174 2.65 -7.63 -1.07
C ALA A 174 3.91 -8.51 -1.12
N TYR A 175 4.16 -9.24 -2.22
CA TYR A 175 5.20 -10.25 -2.35
C TYR A 175 6.27 -9.85 -3.36
N ASP A 176 7.44 -10.51 -3.29
CA ASP A 176 8.50 -10.40 -4.27
C ASP A 176 7.99 -10.79 -5.67
N TRP A 177 8.27 -9.93 -6.63
CA TRP A 177 7.79 -10.00 -8.01
C TRP A 177 8.37 -11.15 -8.82
N ASP A 178 9.51 -11.71 -8.39
CA ASP A 178 10.34 -12.64 -9.16
C ASP A 178 9.58 -13.85 -9.72
N PHE A 179 8.52 -14.29 -9.03
CA PHE A 179 7.72 -15.45 -9.43
C PHE A 179 6.57 -15.14 -10.39
N ILE A 180 6.09 -13.92 -10.43
CA ILE A 180 4.89 -13.53 -11.20
C ILE A 180 5.18 -12.51 -12.29
N GLU A 181 6.35 -11.86 -12.25
CA GLU A 181 6.67 -10.76 -13.15
C GLU A 181 6.56 -11.16 -14.61
N GLU A 182 7.11 -12.31 -14.99
CA GLU A 182 7.09 -12.79 -16.38
C GLU A 182 5.67 -13.02 -16.89
N ASP A 183 4.80 -13.65 -16.09
CA ASP A 183 3.42 -13.94 -16.48
C ASP A 183 2.56 -12.68 -16.48
N ALA A 184 2.78 -11.77 -15.52
CA ALA A 184 2.10 -10.49 -15.46
C ALA A 184 2.49 -9.59 -16.65
N ARG A 185 3.75 -9.54 -17.02
CA ARG A 185 4.19 -8.81 -18.22
C ARG A 185 3.61 -9.39 -19.51
N LYS A 186 3.54 -10.72 -19.64
CA LYS A 186 2.84 -11.39 -20.77
C LYS A 186 1.34 -11.09 -20.78
N ALA A 187 0.74 -10.88 -19.60
CA ALA A 187 -0.64 -10.45 -19.47
C ALA A 187 -0.86 -8.96 -19.83
N GLY A 188 0.20 -8.19 -20.04
CA GLY A 188 0.16 -6.79 -20.43
C GLY A 188 0.23 -5.82 -19.26
N VAL A 189 0.79 -6.23 -18.11
CA VAL A 189 1.11 -5.33 -17.01
C VAL A 189 2.33 -4.49 -17.37
N ASP A 190 2.19 -3.18 -17.24
CA ASP A 190 3.24 -2.23 -17.60
C ASP A 190 4.22 -1.97 -16.45
N CYS A 191 3.71 -1.86 -15.21
CA CYS A 191 4.56 -1.67 -14.04
C CYS A 191 3.95 -2.25 -12.76
N PHE A 192 4.75 -2.25 -11.68
CA PHE A 192 4.44 -2.88 -10.40
C PHE A 192 4.66 -1.90 -9.24
N ILE A 193 3.82 -1.99 -8.21
CA ILE A 193 3.94 -1.23 -6.97
C ILE A 193 3.86 -2.19 -5.77
N PRO A 194 4.81 -2.13 -4.82
CA PRO A 194 4.73 -2.93 -3.61
C PRO A 194 3.67 -2.40 -2.63
N LYS A 195 2.98 -3.29 -1.92
CA LYS A 195 2.21 -2.94 -0.71
C LYS A 195 3.22 -2.74 0.46
N PRO A 196 2.98 -1.81 1.39
CA PRO A 196 1.83 -0.91 1.50
C PRO A 196 1.88 0.25 0.50
N LEU A 197 0.69 0.69 0.06
CA LEU A 197 0.56 1.77 -0.90
C LEU A 197 0.83 3.13 -0.26
N PHE A 198 2.00 3.65 -0.50
CA PHE A 198 2.34 5.02 -0.12
C PHE A 198 2.04 5.99 -1.27
N ARG A 199 1.63 7.22 -0.92
CA ARG A 199 1.39 8.29 -1.88
C ARG A 199 2.55 8.44 -2.87
N ASN A 200 3.78 8.48 -2.39
CA ASN A 200 4.97 8.64 -3.23
C ASN A 200 5.18 7.47 -4.20
N SER A 201 4.88 6.24 -3.81
CA SER A 201 5.00 5.06 -4.67
C SER A 201 3.99 5.09 -5.81
N LEU A 202 2.74 5.45 -5.53
CA LEU A 202 1.69 5.65 -6.53
C LEU A 202 2.09 6.72 -7.55
N PHE A 203 2.50 7.90 -7.08
CA PHE A 203 2.90 8.99 -7.97
C PHE A 203 4.14 8.69 -8.79
N GLY A 204 5.11 7.95 -8.23
CA GLY A 204 6.30 7.50 -8.94
C GLY A 204 5.95 6.61 -10.14
N ALA A 205 5.08 5.63 -9.93
CA ALA A 205 4.61 4.73 -10.98
C ALA A 205 3.79 5.46 -12.06
N PHE A 206 2.91 6.37 -11.65
CA PHE A 206 2.11 7.16 -12.60
C PHE A 206 2.97 8.13 -13.42
N ALA A 207 4.01 8.72 -12.84
CA ALA A 207 4.93 9.59 -13.57
C ALA A 207 5.71 8.82 -14.65
N GLY A 208 6.09 7.57 -14.40
CA GLY A 208 6.66 6.68 -15.40
C GLY A 208 5.66 6.40 -16.52
N ALA A 209 4.48 5.95 -16.16
CA ALA A 209 3.42 5.57 -17.10
C ALA A 209 2.97 6.70 -18.04
N VAL A 210 2.86 7.94 -17.54
CA VAL A 210 2.45 9.10 -18.33
C VAL A 210 3.57 9.61 -19.25
N LYS A 211 4.84 9.46 -18.85
CA LYS A 211 5.98 9.88 -19.70
C LYS A 211 6.14 8.99 -20.93
N ASP A 212 5.96 7.69 -20.79
CA ASP A 212 6.09 6.75 -21.90
C ASP A 212 5.03 6.98 -22.99
N ARG A 213 3.83 7.45 -22.60
CA ARG A 213 2.77 7.84 -23.55
C ARG A 213 3.05 9.10 -24.36
N LYS A 214 3.78 10.08 -23.79
CA LYS A 214 4.11 11.34 -24.49
C LYS A 214 5.32 11.22 -25.41
N SER A 215 5.97 10.07 -25.42
CA SER A 215 7.19 9.80 -26.24
C SER A 215 6.90 8.98 -27.50
N VAL A 216 5.63 8.68 -27.80
CA VAL A 216 5.10 8.06 -29.02
C VAL A 216 4.23 9.10 -29.73
#